data_9b4248cc66a612749d87dc88687b464f
#
_entry.id   9b4248cc66a612749d87dc88687b464f
#
_cell.length_a   1.000
_cell.length_b   1.000
_cell.length_c   1.000
_cell.angle_alpha   90.00
_cell.angle_beta   90.00
_cell.angle_gamma   90.00
#
_symmetry.space_group_name_H-M   'P 1'
#
loop_
_entity.id
_entity.type
_entity.pdbx_description
1 polymer ?
#
loop_
_entity_poly.entity_id
_entity_poly.type
_entity_poly.pdbx_seq_one_letter_code
_entity_poly.pdbx_strand_id
1 'polypeptide(L)'
;MAKRDPYAALRFKEFNIFLLLRFILVFGWSMQFIIIEWQVYTLTKDPLSLGIIGLMEIIPAFSMALFAGHIVDQSEKRNLLIKCIGLFSFISFGLFFLTSPSVESDWNSTYILYSIYAFVFFGGLLRAFFGPTIFSLVALIVPKKVYPNAATWNSSTWQMASVLGPAFAGLTINWIGVHWSLCIVYGLVVMSFVLLFGISRKPILNPKIGEPVVQSLKEGVRFVFKTKAILGALSLDMIAVLFGGAVALLPVFAQDILKVGSEGFGLLRAAPAVGAFITMLITAYIPISKNAGLKLLAAIFSFGVCIIVFGLSSVFWISLVALFFSGVTDGVSMVIRQTILQLKTPDHMRGRVSSVNSMFVGSSNELGAFESGVTAKLMGTVTAVVFGGTMTLITVITTGIVSPTFRKLDLEQDLKTHETQE
;
A
#
# COMPACT_ATOMS: atom_id res chain seq x y z
N MET A 1 -22.70 -27.92 -10.01
CA MET A 1 -22.05 -26.66 -9.57
C MET A 1 -23.02 -25.51 -9.77
N ALA A 2 -23.52 -24.89 -8.70
CA ALA A 2 -24.36 -23.69 -8.84
C ALA A 2 -23.53 -22.59 -9.50
N LYS A 3 -24.07 -21.97 -10.58
CA LYS A 3 -23.42 -20.82 -11.24
C LYS A 3 -23.13 -19.75 -10.18
N ARG A 4 -21.85 -19.52 -9.87
CA ARG A 4 -21.43 -18.43 -8.98
C ARG A 4 -21.80 -17.12 -9.65
N ASP A 5 -22.71 -16.37 -9.05
CA ASP A 5 -23.10 -15.05 -9.53
C ASP A 5 -22.01 -14.04 -9.15
N PRO A 6 -21.24 -13.48 -10.11
CA PRO A 6 -20.17 -12.53 -9.85
C PRO A 6 -20.67 -11.18 -9.30
N TYR A 7 -21.96 -10.88 -9.43
CA TYR A 7 -22.61 -9.63 -9.02
C TYR A 7 -23.45 -9.77 -7.76
N ALA A 8 -23.37 -10.90 -7.04
CA ALA A 8 -24.21 -11.20 -5.90
C ALA A 8 -24.15 -10.12 -4.80
N ALA A 9 -22.97 -9.60 -4.48
CA ALA A 9 -22.79 -8.55 -3.49
C ALA A 9 -23.34 -7.19 -3.96
N LEU A 10 -23.31 -6.90 -5.26
CA LEU A 10 -23.81 -5.62 -5.80
C LEU A 10 -25.33 -5.49 -5.76
N ARG A 11 -26.06 -6.55 -5.42
CA ARG A 11 -27.50 -6.47 -5.20
C ARG A 11 -27.89 -5.75 -3.90
N PHE A 12 -26.93 -5.54 -3.00
CA PHE A 12 -27.14 -4.84 -1.72
C PHE A 12 -26.84 -3.36 -1.88
N LYS A 13 -27.86 -2.51 -1.73
CA LYS A 13 -27.76 -1.05 -1.90
C LYS A 13 -26.68 -0.43 -0.99
N GLU A 14 -26.64 -0.82 0.28
CA GLU A 14 -25.62 -0.33 1.22
C GLU A 14 -24.20 -0.72 0.82
N PHE A 15 -24.03 -1.91 0.20
CA PHE A 15 -22.73 -2.34 -0.29
C PHE A 15 -22.28 -1.51 -1.50
N ASN A 16 -23.19 -1.12 -2.39
CA ASN A 16 -22.86 -0.25 -3.51
C ASN A 16 -22.46 1.16 -3.03
N ILE A 17 -23.17 1.72 -2.05
CA ILE A 17 -22.80 2.98 -1.40
C ILE A 17 -21.43 2.85 -0.75
N PHE A 18 -21.16 1.75 -0.06
CA PHE A 18 -19.87 1.46 0.55
C PHE A 18 -18.75 1.37 -0.50
N LEU A 19 -18.96 0.68 -1.63
CA LEU A 19 -17.94 0.58 -2.70
C LEU A 19 -17.64 1.95 -3.30
N LEU A 20 -18.66 2.76 -3.55
CA LEU A 20 -18.48 4.12 -4.07
C LEU A 20 -17.70 4.99 -3.08
N LEU A 21 -18.09 4.98 -1.81
CA LEU A 21 -17.37 5.64 -0.73
C LEU A 21 -15.91 5.17 -0.66
N ARG A 22 -15.70 3.86 -0.71
CA ARG A 22 -14.38 3.24 -0.67
C ARG A 22 -13.50 3.70 -1.82
N PHE A 23 -14.05 3.70 -3.05
CA PHE A 23 -13.35 4.19 -4.24
C PHE A 23 -12.93 5.65 -4.07
N ILE A 24 -13.88 6.53 -3.74
CA ILE A 24 -13.64 7.97 -3.63
C ILE A 24 -12.63 8.29 -2.53
N LEU A 25 -12.74 7.63 -1.37
CA LEU A 25 -11.83 7.83 -0.24
C LEU A 25 -10.39 7.41 -0.59
N VAL A 26 -10.21 6.21 -1.16
CA VAL A 26 -8.88 5.70 -1.52
C VAL A 26 -8.30 6.49 -2.67
N PHE A 27 -9.10 6.87 -3.66
CA PHE A 27 -8.69 7.69 -4.78
C PHE A 27 -8.21 9.07 -4.29
N GLY A 28 -9.02 9.76 -3.47
CA GLY A 28 -8.66 11.05 -2.89
C GLY A 28 -7.41 10.98 -2.01
N TRP A 29 -7.30 9.95 -1.19
CA TRP A 29 -6.12 9.75 -0.35
C TRP A 29 -4.85 9.47 -1.17
N SER A 30 -4.92 8.60 -2.18
CA SER A 30 -3.80 8.33 -3.06
C SER A 30 -3.37 9.59 -3.83
N MET A 31 -4.33 10.40 -4.29
CA MET A 31 -4.04 11.72 -4.88
C MET A 31 -3.33 12.63 -3.87
N GLN A 32 -3.86 12.77 -2.64
CA GLN A 32 -3.30 13.63 -1.60
C GLN A 32 -1.84 13.30 -1.33
N PHE A 33 -1.52 12.01 -1.19
CA PHE A 33 -0.17 11.55 -0.91
C PHE A 33 0.81 12.01 -2.01
N ILE A 34 0.46 11.81 -3.27
CA ILE A 34 1.27 12.19 -4.44
C ILE A 34 1.46 13.71 -4.54
N ILE A 35 0.39 14.47 -4.30
CA ILE A 35 0.43 15.94 -4.34
C ILE A 35 1.35 16.46 -3.24
N ILE A 36 1.31 15.87 -2.06
CA ILE A 36 2.16 16.26 -0.93
C ILE A 36 3.63 15.89 -1.16
N GLU A 37 3.93 14.70 -1.69
CA GLU A 37 5.31 14.35 -2.09
C GLU A 37 5.87 15.38 -3.09
N TRP A 38 5.07 15.75 -4.10
CA TRP A 38 5.45 16.75 -5.09
C TRP A 38 5.71 18.12 -4.47
N GLN A 39 4.78 18.58 -3.62
CA GLN A 39 4.86 19.90 -2.96
C GLN A 39 6.09 19.97 -2.02
N VAL A 40 6.30 18.96 -1.20
CA VAL A 40 7.43 18.94 -0.25
C VAL A 40 8.75 18.94 -1.01
N TYR A 41 8.88 18.17 -2.09
CA TYR A 41 10.09 18.22 -2.89
C TYR A 41 10.28 19.56 -3.62
N THR A 42 9.19 20.16 -4.10
CA THR A 42 9.25 21.50 -4.72
C THR A 42 9.71 22.58 -3.74
N LEU A 43 9.26 22.50 -2.47
CA LEU A 43 9.64 23.43 -1.41
C LEU A 43 11.09 23.25 -0.91
N THR A 44 11.55 22.02 -0.80
CA THR A 44 12.81 21.73 -0.10
C THR A 44 13.98 21.42 -1.03
N LYS A 45 13.70 20.86 -2.21
CA LYS A 45 14.71 20.28 -3.11
C LYS A 45 15.66 19.29 -2.41
N ASP A 46 15.22 18.72 -1.28
CA ASP A 46 15.98 17.75 -0.49
C ASP A 46 15.29 16.38 -0.53
N PRO A 47 15.91 15.34 -1.10
CA PRO A 47 15.36 13.98 -1.12
C PRO A 47 15.05 13.41 0.26
N LEU A 48 15.80 13.84 1.31
CA LEU A 48 15.53 13.40 2.68
C LEU A 48 14.14 13.81 3.16
N SER A 49 13.65 14.97 2.72
CA SER A 49 12.30 15.43 3.07
C SER A 49 11.20 14.47 2.63
N LEU A 50 11.39 13.76 1.52
CA LEU A 50 10.48 12.72 1.05
C LEU A 50 10.54 11.48 1.96
N GLY A 51 11.73 11.09 2.40
CA GLY A 51 11.90 10.02 3.38
C GLY A 51 11.24 10.33 4.72
N ILE A 52 11.29 11.59 5.17
CA ILE A 52 10.62 12.04 6.41
C ILE A 52 9.10 11.93 6.28
N ILE A 53 8.49 12.18 5.11
CA ILE A 53 7.05 11.96 4.89
C ILE A 53 6.68 10.51 5.22
N GLY A 54 7.43 9.53 4.70
CA GLY A 54 7.21 8.11 4.99
C GLY A 54 7.27 7.82 6.49
N LEU A 55 8.27 8.36 7.22
CA LEU A 55 8.36 8.20 8.67
C LEU A 55 7.18 8.85 9.41
N MET A 56 6.77 10.06 9.01
CA MET A 56 5.63 10.75 9.61
C MET A 56 4.32 9.98 9.42
N GLU A 57 4.20 9.17 8.38
CA GLU A 57 3.03 8.32 8.13
C GLU A 57 3.11 7.00 8.91
N ILE A 58 4.25 6.29 8.87
CA ILE A 58 4.33 4.94 9.42
C ILE A 58 4.44 4.90 10.95
N ILE A 59 5.20 5.80 11.55
CA ILE A 59 5.41 5.79 13.01
C ILE A 59 4.08 5.86 13.77
N PRO A 60 3.19 6.83 13.49
CA PRO A 60 1.89 6.89 14.16
C PRO A 60 0.96 5.75 13.76
N ALA A 61 0.94 5.33 12.48
CA ALA A 61 0.13 4.21 12.01
C ALA A 61 0.50 2.91 12.72
N PHE A 62 1.79 2.62 12.85
CA PHE A 62 2.31 1.44 13.52
C PHE A 62 2.05 1.46 15.02
N SER A 63 2.31 2.60 15.68
CA SER A 63 2.06 2.77 17.13
C SER A 63 0.60 2.53 17.49
N MET A 64 -0.32 2.97 16.62
CA MET A 64 -1.76 2.86 16.86
C MET A 64 -2.37 1.56 16.36
N ALA A 65 -1.68 0.80 15.49
CA ALA A 65 -2.25 -0.42 14.89
C ALA A 65 -2.74 -1.45 15.92
N LEU A 66 -2.01 -1.61 17.02
CA LEU A 66 -2.38 -2.52 18.12
C LEU A 66 -3.64 -2.04 18.86
N PHE A 67 -3.74 -0.74 19.11
CA PHE A 67 -4.88 -0.14 19.81
C PHE A 67 -6.09 -0.03 18.88
N ALA A 68 -5.87 0.24 17.60
CA ALA A 68 -6.92 0.41 16.62
C ALA A 68 -7.82 -0.83 16.51
N GLY A 69 -7.26 -2.04 16.47
CA GLY A 69 -8.03 -3.28 16.45
C GLY A 69 -8.98 -3.40 17.64
N HIS A 70 -8.49 -3.14 18.85
CA HIS A 70 -9.30 -3.18 20.08
C HIS A 70 -10.41 -2.13 20.08
N ILE A 71 -10.07 -0.89 19.72
CA ILE A 71 -11.07 0.20 19.64
C ILE A 71 -12.12 -0.11 18.58
N VAL A 72 -11.71 -0.65 17.43
CA VAL A 72 -12.63 -1.07 16.37
C VAL A 72 -13.59 -2.14 16.86
N ASP A 73 -13.13 -3.16 17.57
CA ASP A 73 -13.99 -4.25 18.05
C ASP A 73 -15.09 -3.76 19.00
N GLN A 74 -14.77 -2.78 19.84
CA GLN A 74 -15.69 -2.20 20.83
C GLN A 74 -16.56 -1.06 20.29
N SER A 75 -16.27 -0.58 19.07
CA SER A 75 -16.96 0.58 18.50
C SER A 75 -18.04 0.18 17.48
N GLU A 76 -19.07 0.99 17.33
CA GLU A 76 -19.96 0.92 16.19
C GLU A 76 -19.21 1.38 14.94
N LYS A 77 -19.11 0.49 13.93
CA LYS A 77 -18.17 0.60 12.80
C LYS A 77 -18.43 1.83 11.92
N ARG A 78 -19.71 2.12 11.65
CA ARG A 78 -20.10 3.30 10.86
C ARG A 78 -19.75 4.60 11.60
N ASN A 79 -20.07 4.73 12.88
CA ASN A 79 -19.78 5.94 13.65
C ASN A 79 -18.26 6.15 13.81
N LEU A 80 -17.49 5.06 13.94
CA LEU A 80 -16.04 5.14 13.97
C LEU A 80 -15.48 5.67 12.63
N LEU A 81 -15.98 5.17 11.49
CA LEU A 81 -15.61 5.70 10.18
C LEU A 81 -16.00 7.16 10.00
N ILE A 82 -17.19 7.56 10.46
CA ILE A 82 -17.62 8.97 10.43
C ILE A 82 -16.60 9.85 11.16
N LYS A 83 -16.17 9.45 12.36
CA LYS A 83 -15.16 10.20 13.12
C LYS A 83 -13.82 10.23 12.38
N CYS A 84 -13.34 9.09 11.90
CA CYS A 84 -12.05 9.00 11.21
C CYS A 84 -12.03 9.78 9.89
N ILE A 85 -13.07 9.66 9.05
CA ILE A 85 -13.14 10.39 7.77
C ILE A 85 -13.41 11.88 8.02
N GLY A 86 -14.17 12.24 9.04
CA GLY A 86 -14.37 13.64 9.44
C GLY A 86 -13.07 14.31 9.87
N LEU A 87 -12.26 13.64 10.71
CA LEU A 87 -10.93 14.13 11.08
C LEU A 87 -9.98 14.17 9.88
N PHE A 88 -10.04 13.17 8.99
CA PHE A 88 -9.24 13.16 7.77
C PHE A 88 -9.65 14.28 6.80
N SER A 89 -10.94 14.63 6.74
CA SER A 89 -11.43 15.80 6.00
C SER A 89 -10.82 17.11 6.53
N PHE A 90 -10.69 17.22 7.86
CA PHE A 90 -10.02 18.37 8.46
C PHE A 90 -8.53 18.44 8.11
N ILE A 91 -7.83 17.30 8.06
CA ILE A 91 -6.43 17.21 7.61
C ILE A 91 -6.32 17.65 6.14
N SER A 92 -7.19 17.13 5.26
CA SER A 92 -7.19 17.48 3.84
C SER A 92 -7.49 18.97 3.62
N PHE A 93 -8.39 19.55 4.42
CA PHE A 93 -8.64 20.99 4.42
C PHE A 93 -7.40 21.79 4.88
N GLY A 94 -6.71 21.34 5.95
CA GLY A 94 -5.48 21.98 6.42
C GLY A 94 -4.39 21.98 5.37
N LEU A 95 -4.19 20.87 4.64
CA LEU A 95 -3.23 20.78 3.54
C LEU A 95 -3.62 21.68 2.36
N PHE A 96 -4.90 21.74 2.01
CA PHE A 96 -5.42 22.68 1.03
C PHE A 96 -5.16 24.12 1.44
N PHE A 97 -5.41 24.49 2.70
CA PHE A 97 -5.17 25.83 3.23
C PHE A 97 -3.68 26.21 3.19
N LEU A 98 -2.78 25.30 3.59
CA LEU A 98 -1.34 25.55 3.61
C LEU A 98 -0.74 25.82 2.22
N THR A 99 -1.36 25.36 1.16
CA THR A 99 -0.92 25.58 -0.22
C THR A 99 -1.61 26.76 -0.88
N SER A 100 -2.37 27.56 -0.12
CA SER A 100 -2.99 28.77 -0.68
C SER A 100 -1.94 29.84 -0.99
N PRO A 101 -2.11 30.61 -2.07
CA PRO A 101 -1.14 31.65 -2.47
C PRO A 101 -0.85 32.67 -1.36
N SER A 102 -1.84 32.99 -0.52
CA SER A 102 -1.66 33.92 0.62
C SER A 102 -0.76 33.32 1.72
N VAL A 103 -0.90 32.04 2.02
CA VAL A 103 -0.05 31.38 3.01
C VAL A 103 1.37 31.18 2.46
N GLU A 104 1.52 30.81 1.20
CA GLU A 104 2.84 30.69 0.57
C GLU A 104 3.60 32.02 0.49
N SER A 105 2.89 33.17 0.35
CA SER A 105 3.52 34.49 0.34
C SER A 105 3.91 34.97 1.74
N ASP A 106 3.10 34.69 2.76
CA ASP A 106 3.23 35.29 4.09
C ASP A 106 4.02 34.42 5.07
N TRP A 107 4.05 33.09 4.85
CA TRP A 107 4.68 32.14 5.75
C TRP A 107 6.05 31.69 5.22
N ASN A 108 6.98 31.47 6.16
CA ASN A 108 8.25 30.87 5.81
C ASN A 108 8.04 29.39 5.37
N SER A 109 8.69 28.99 4.27
CA SER A 109 8.63 27.62 3.74
C SER A 109 8.91 26.54 4.78
N THR A 110 9.72 26.84 5.79
CA THR A 110 10.03 25.93 6.90
C THR A 110 8.78 25.66 7.77
N TYR A 111 7.97 26.68 8.07
CA TYR A 111 6.74 26.49 8.83
C TYR A 111 5.69 25.72 8.04
N ILE A 112 5.59 25.98 6.72
CA ILE A 112 4.71 25.23 5.84
C ILE A 112 5.12 23.75 5.84
N LEU A 113 6.41 23.45 5.70
CA LEU A 113 6.94 22.09 5.68
C LEU A 113 6.62 21.33 6.99
N TYR A 114 6.91 21.92 8.16
CA TYR A 114 6.61 21.27 9.43
C TYR A 114 5.11 21.09 9.66
N SER A 115 4.29 22.02 9.20
CA SER A 115 2.83 21.87 9.24
C SER A 115 2.34 20.73 8.35
N ILE A 116 2.91 20.55 7.16
CA ILE A 116 2.63 19.41 6.29
C ILE A 116 2.99 18.10 7.01
N TYR A 117 4.19 18.00 7.60
CA TYR A 117 4.61 16.83 8.38
C TYR A 117 3.66 16.52 9.53
N ALA A 118 3.19 17.54 10.24
CA ALA A 118 2.22 17.36 11.32
C ALA A 118 0.89 16.80 10.79
N PHE A 119 0.36 17.33 9.67
CA PHE A 119 -0.86 16.79 9.07
C PHE A 119 -0.68 15.36 8.57
N VAL A 120 0.44 15.02 7.95
CA VAL A 120 0.77 13.66 7.52
C VAL A 120 0.84 12.71 8.73
N PHE A 121 1.47 13.14 9.83
CA PHE A 121 1.54 12.38 11.08
C PHE A 121 0.14 12.05 11.64
N PHE A 122 -0.74 13.05 11.74
CA PHE A 122 -2.12 12.82 12.18
C PHE A 122 -2.91 11.97 11.18
N GLY A 123 -2.65 12.09 9.87
CA GLY A 123 -3.17 11.21 8.83
C GLY A 123 -2.79 9.76 9.05
N GLY A 124 -1.52 9.50 9.40
CA GLY A 124 -1.01 8.17 9.75
C GLY A 124 -1.73 7.55 10.96
N LEU A 125 -2.04 8.34 12.01
CA LEU A 125 -2.85 7.87 13.13
C LEU A 125 -4.22 7.36 12.68
N LEU A 126 -4.90 8.10 11.82
CA LEU A 126 -6.23 7.72 11.32
C LEU A 126 -6.18 6.49 10.40
N ARG A 127 -5.09 6.35 9.63
CA ARG A 127 -4.86 5.20 8.74
C ARG A 127 -4.92 3.86 9.47
N ALA A 128 -4.42 3.80 10.70
CA ALA A 128 -4.45 2.58 11.52
C ALA A 128 -5.88 2.04 11.72
N PHE A 129 -6.89 2.91 11.74
CA PHE A 129 -8.28 2.54 11.97
C PHE A 129 -9.02 2.13 10.71
N PHE A 130 -8.65 2.64 9.52
CA PHE A 130 -9.41 2.40 8.29
C PHE A 130 -9.48 0.91 7.91
N GLY A 131 -8.36 0.22 7.88
CA GLY A 131 -8.30 -1.19 7.48
C GLY A 131 -9.22 -2.10 8.31
N PRO A 132 -9.01 -2.19 9.62
CA PRO A 132 -9.83 -3.03 10.50
C PRO A 132 -11.32 -2.64 10.51
N THR A 133 -11.62 -1.33 10.49
CA THR A 133 -13.01 -0.86 10.52
C THR A 133 -13.74 -1.20 9.23
N ILE A 134 -13.11 -1.00 8.07
CA ILE A 134 -13.66 -1.34 6.76
C ILE A 134 -13.89 -2.83 6.64
N PHE A 135 -12.91 -3.66 7.02
CA PHE A 135 -13.05 -5.12 7.00
C PHE A 135 -14.25 -5.59 7.83
N SER A 136 -14.38 -5.06 9.04
CA SER A 136 -15.50 -5.39 9.94
C SER A 136 -16.84 -4.87 9.43
N LEU A 137 -16.87 -3.68 8.82
CA LEU A 137 -18.10 -3.09 8.28
C LEU A 137 -18.66 -3.88 7.10
N VAL A 138 -17.80 -4.32 6.17
CA VAL A 138 -18.22 -5.14 5.02
C VAL A 138 -18.94 -6.40 5.49
N ALA A 139 -18.44 -7.06 6.52
CA ALA A 139 -19.06 -8.25 7.11
C ALA A 139 -20.44 -8.00 7.75
N LEU A 140 -20.78 -6.73 8.04
CA LEU A 140 -22.08 -6.34 8.59
C LEU A 140 -23.07 -5.83 7.53
N ILE A 141 -22.60 -5.52 6.33
CA ILE A 141 -23.41 -4.97 5.24
C ILE A 141 -24.01 -6.08 4.37
N VAL A 142 -23.28 -7.20 4.19
CA VAL A 142 -23.71 -8.29 3.32
C VAL A 142 -23.86 -9.62 4.08
N PRO A 143 -24.75 -10.53 3.63
CA PRO A 143 -24.88 -11.87 4.20
C PRO A 143 -23.62 -12.72 4.00
N LYS A 144 -23.35 -13.66 4.92
CA LYS A 144 -22.15 -14.54 4.89
C LYS A 144 -21.96 -15.28 3.55
N LYS A 145 -23.05 -15.69 2.88
CA LYS A 145 -23.01 -16.38 1.58
C LYS A 145 -22.30 -15.60 0.48
N VAL A 146 -22.29 -14.26 0.54
CA VAL A 146 -21.69 -13.41 -0.48
C VAL A 146 -20.38 -12.76 -0.05
N TYR A 147 -19.83 -13.11 1.12
CA TYR A 147 -18.55 -12.56 1.62
C TYR A 147 -17.38 -12.67 0.61
N PRO A 148 -17.15 -13.84 -0.05
CA PRO A 148 -16.05 -13.93 -1.03
C PRO A 148 -16.22 -12.95 -2.17
N ASN A 149 -17.46 -12.80 -2.67
CA ASN A 149 -17.77 -11.84 -3.74
C ASN A 149 -17.59 -10.38 -3.28
N ALA A 150 -18.06 -10.04 -2.08
CA ALA A 150 -17.88 -8.72 -1.50
C ALA A 150 -16.40 -8.38 -1.26
N ALA A 151 -15.60 -9.35 -0.78
CA ALA A 151 -14.17 -9.17 -0.60
C ALA A 151 -13.45 -8.90 -1.94
N THR A 152 -13.82 -9.61 -3.01
CA THR A 152 -13.28 -9.40 -4.35
C THR A 152 -13.59 -7.98 -4.84
N TRP A 153 -14.85 -7.55 -4.79
CA TRP A 153 -15.23 -6.20 -5.18
C TRP A 153 -14.54 -5.12 -4.36
N ASN A 154 -14.46 -5.28 -3.04
CA ASN A 154 -13.75 -4.34 -2.16
C ASN A 154 -12.26 -4.23 -2.50
N SER A 155 -11.58 -5.35 -2.75
CA SER A 155 -10.16 -5.36 -3.12
C SER A 155 -9.93 -4.76 -4.51
N SER A 156 -10.78 -5.11 -5.49
CA SER A 156 -10.70 -4.53 -6.85
C SER A 156 -10.93 -3.02 -6.84
N THR A 157 -11.90 -2.54 -6.05
CA THR A 157 -12.18 -1.12 -5.88
C THR A 157 -10.99 -0.38 -5.28
N TRP A 158 -10.37 -0.95 -4.24
CA TRP A 158 -9.16 -0.40 -3.63
C TRP A 158 -8.00 -0.33 -4.64
N GLN A 159 -7.76 -1.41 -5.36
CA GLN A 159 -6.68 -1.50 -6.34
C GLN A 159 -6.87 -0.47 -7.47
N MET A 160 -8.08 -0.37 -8.02
CA MET A 160 -8.38 0.58 -9.08
C MET A 160 -8.19 2.04 -8.61
N ALA A 161 -8.67 2.37 -7.42
CA ALA A 161 -8.52 3.71 -6.85
C ALA A 161 -7.05 4.06 -6.57
N SER A 162 -6.26 3.11 -6.06
CA SER A 162 -4.83 3.32 -5.76
C SER A 162 -3.96 3.45 -7.01
N VAL A 163 -4.39 2.89 -8.15
CA VAL A 163 -3.71 3.07 -9.45
C VAL A 163 -4.08 4.42 -10.09
N LEU A 164 -5.38 4.73 -10.11
CA LEU A 164 -5.88 5.94 -10.79
C LEU A 164 -5.53 7.22 -10.02
N GLY A 165 -5.52 7.18 -8.69
CA GLY A 165 -5.22 8.35 -7.84
C GLY A 165 -3.92 9.05 -8.20
N PRO A 166 -2.77 8.36 -8.20
CA PRO A 166 -1.48 8.93 -8.60
C PRO A 166 -1.45 9.53 -9.99
N ALA A 167 -2.01 8.82 -10.99
CA ALA A 167 -2.06 9.32 -12.35
C ALA A 167 -2.88 10.63 -12.45
N PHE A 168 -4.03 10.67 -11.76
CA PHE A 168 -4.89 11.84 -11.74
C PHE A 168 -4.27 13.01 -10.95
N ALA A 169 -3.52 12.71 -9.88
CA ALA A 169 -2.77 13.71 -9.13
C ALA A 169 -1.77 14.44 -10.03
N GLY A 170 -0.97 13.70 -10.81
CA GLY A 170 -0.01 14.30 -11.74
C GLY A 170 -0.66 15.19 -12.78
N LEU A 171 -1.79 14.75 -13.38
CA LEU A 171 -2.56 15.53 -14.34
C LEU A 171 -3.13 16.82 -13.72
N THR A 172 -3.76 16.71 -12.54
CA THR A 172 -4.36 17.89 -11.89
C THR A 172 -3.31 18.91 -11.44
N ILE A 173 -2.16 18.46 -10.92
CA ILE A 173 -1.06 19.36 -10.59
C ILE A 173 -0.63 20.13 -11.83
N ASN A 174 -0.52 19.47 -13.00
CA ASN A 174 -0.11 20.12 -14.24
C ASN A 174 -1.14 21.14 -14.75
N TRP A 175 -2.44 20.83 -14.66
CA TRP A 175 -3.50 21.66 -15.25
C TRP A 175 -3.92 22.83 -14.36
N ILE A 176 -4.02 22.60 -13.06
CA ILE A 176 -4.62 23.56 -12.10
C ILE A 176 -3.72 23.88 -10.90
N GLY A 177 -2.53 23.26 -10.83
CA GLY A 177 -1.59 23.46 -9.73
C GLY A 177 -1.92 22.66 -8.47
N VAL A 178 -0.99 22.70 -7.50
CA VAL A 178 -1.07 21.95 -6.25
C VAL A 178 -2.27 22.34 -5.40
N HIS A 179 -2.47 23.64 -5.22
CA HIS A 179 -3.56 24.20 -4.40
C HIS A 179 -4.94 23.69 -4.84
N TRP A 180 -5.30 23.86 -6.10
CA TRP A 180 -6.60 23.43 -6.61
C TRP A 180 -6.73 21.90 -6.69
N SER A 181 -5.62 21.19 -6.89
CA SER A 181 -5.61 19.72 -6.80
C SER A 181 -5.96 19.24 -5.40
N LEU A 182 -5.47 19.91 -4.34
CA LEU A 182 -5.85 19.61 -2.95
C LEU A 182 -7.29 20.03 -2.64
N CYS A 183 -7.83 21.07 -3.30
CA CYS A 183 -9.24 21.39 -3.22
C CYS A 183 -10.13 20.25 -3.74
N ILE A 184 -9.76 19.64 -4.88
CA ILE A 184 -10.45 18.46 -5.41
C ILE A 184 -10.37 17.30 -4.39
N VAL A 185 -9.19 17.03 -3.84
CA VAL A 185 -9.00 15.98 -2.82
C VAL A 185 -9.90 16.23 -1.61
N TYR A 186 -9.92 17.45 -1.08
CA TYR A 186 -10.81 17.81 0.03
C TYR A 186 -12.27 17.55 -0.32
N GLY A 187 -12.72 17.96 -1.52
CA GLY A 187 -14.08 17.68 -2.01
C GLY A 187 -14.41 16.18 -2.08
N LEU A 188 -13.46 15.35 -2.56
CA LEU A 188 -13.60 13.89 -2.60
C LEU A 188 -13.72 13.29 -1.19
N VAL A 189 -12.90 13.75 -0.24
CA VAL A 189 -12.97 13.27 1.16
C VAL A 189 -14.30 13.68 1.81
N VAL A 190 -14.77 14.91 1.60
CA VAL A 190 -16.08 15.38 2.08
C VAL A 190 -17.21 14.57 1.44
N MET A 191 -17.12 14.28 0.14
CA MET A 191 -18.11 13.44 -0.53
C MET A 191 -18.14 12.03 0.06
N SER A 192 -17.01 11.41 0.35
CA SER A 192 -16.97 10.10 1.02
C SER A 192 -17.52 10.17 2.45
N PHE A 193 -17.30 11.26 3.18
CA PHE A 193 -17.92 11.52 4.48
C PHE A 193 -19.45 11.57 4.38
N VAL A 194 -19.99 12.28 3.40
CA VAL A 194 -21.44 12.38 3.18
C VAL A 194 -22.05 11.03 2.80
N LEU A 195 -21.38 10.25 1.96
CA LEU A 195 -21.86 8.91 1.57
C LEU A 195 -22.01 7.95 2.76
N LEU A 196 -21.26 8.13 3.86
CA LEU A 196 -21.41 7.33 5.08
C LEU A 196 -22.79 7.42 5.70
N PHE A 197 -23.49 8.52 5.53
CA PHE A 197 -24.85 8.68 6.07
C PHE A 197 -25.87 7.82 5.32
N GLY A 198 -25.53 7.33 4.11
CA GLY A 198 -26.32 6.35 3.37
C GLY A 198 -26.21 4.91 3.86
N ILE A 199 -25.30 4.62 4.81
CA ILE A 199 -25.14 3.31 5.44
C ILE A 199 -25.85 3.33 6.78
N SER A 200 -26.66 2.32 7.11
CA SER A 200 -27.36 2.22 8.39
C SER A 200 -26.41 1.89 9.55
N ARG A 201 -26.78 2.25 10.77
CA ARG A 201 -26.04 1.86 11.99
C ARG A 201 -26.00 0.34 12.11
N LYS A 202 -24.86 -0.21 12.52
CA LYS A 202 -24.67 -1.65 12.66
C LYS A 202 -24.42 -2.02 14.12
N PRO A 203 -24.99 -3.14 14.59
CA PRO A 203 -24.80 -3.58 15.98
C PRO A 203 -23.33 -3.97 16.23
N ILE A 204 -22.88 -3.81 17.47
CA ILE A 204 -21.61 -4.33 17.95
C ILE A 204 -21.82 -5.81 18.25
N LEU A 205 -21.32 -6.71 17.38
CA LEU A 205 -21.64 -8.14 17.44
C LEU A 205 -20.90 -8.91 18.54
N ASN A 206 -19.74 -8.47 18.95
CA ASN A 206 -18.97 -9.09 20.04
C ASN A 206 -17.95 -8.08 20.57
N PRO A 207 -18.17 -7.45 21.71
CA PRO A 207 -17.06 -6.87 22.44
C PRO A 207 -16.21 -8.06 22.96
N LYS A 208 -15.20 -8.48 22.23
CA LYS A 208 -14.19 -9.46 22.74
C LYS A 208 -13.47 -8.81 23.91
N ILE A 209 -14.08 -8.93 25.07
CA ILE A 209 -13.49 -8.56 26.35
C ILE A 209 -12.59 -9.73 26.74
N GLY A 210 -11.27 -9.61 26.61
CA GLY A 210 -10.38 -10.47 27.34
C GLY A 210 -9.21 -11.16 26.64
N GLU A 211 -9.09 -11.21 25.31
CA GLU A 211 -7.81 -11.67 24.72
C GLU A 211 -6.83 -10.50 24.61
N PRO A 212 -5.64 -10.57 25.27
CA PRO A 212 -4.64 -9.52 25.11
C PRO A 212 -4.13 -9.54 23.67
N VAL A 213 -4.39 -8.46 22.94
CA VAL A 213 -3.96 -8.26 21.53
C VAL A 213 -2.47 -8.56 21.37
N VAL A 214 -1.66 -8.18 22.38
CA VAL A 214 -0.22 -8.41 22.44
C VAL A 214 0.10 -9.92 22.41
N GLN A 215 -0.68 -10.76 23.10
CA GLN A 215 -0.45 -12.21 23.11
C GLN A 215 -0.76 -12.82 21.75
N SER A 216 -1.86 -12.41 21.11
CA SER A 216 -2.26 -12.88 19.79
C SER A 216 -1.22 -12.50 18.74
N LEU A 217 -0.68 -11.27 18.80
CA LEU A 217 0.39 -10.81 17.91
C LEU A 217 1.69 -11.60 18.16
N LYS A 218 2.06 -11.80 19.43
CA LYS A 218 3.26 -12.58 19.81
C LYS A 218 3.20 -14.01 19.29
N GLU A 219 2.03 -14.63 19.29
CA GLU A 219 1.84 -15.96 18.73
C GLU A 219 1.97 -15.95 17.20
N GLY A 220 1.39 -14.95 16.51
CA GLY A 220 1.55 -14.76 15.07
C GLY A 220 3.01 -14.57 14.66
N VAL A 221 3.72 -13.67 15.35
CA VAL A 221 5.16 -13.44 15.14
C VAL A 221 5.95 -14.73 15.39
N ARG A 222 5.72 -15.41 16.51
CA ARG A 222 6.41 -16.67 16.83
C ARG A 222 6.16 -17.75 15.76
N PHE A 223 4.96 -17.84 15.23
CA PHE A 223 4.62 -18.77 14.16
C PHE A 223 5.37 -18.44 12.86
N VAL A 224 5.38 -17.17 12.44
CA VAL A 224 6.11 -16.71 11.26
C VAL A 224 7.60 -17.03 11.37
N PHE A 225 8.22 -16.73 12.53
CA PHE A 225 9.65 -17.00 12.74
C PHE A 225 9.97 -18.50 12.82
N LYS A 226 9.03 -19.36 13.22
CA LYS A 226 9.22 -20.81 13.21
C LYS A 226 9.03 -21.44 11.85
N THR A 227 8.23 -20.83 10.97
CA THR A 227 7.89 -21.40 9.65
C THR A 227 8.86 -20.87 8.59
N LYS A 228 9.95 -21.60 8.33
CA LYS A 228 11.05 -21.19 7.43
C LYS A 228 10.60 -20.69 6.05
N ALA A 229 9.56 -21.30 5.45
CA ALA A 229 9.04 -20.89 4.16
C ALA A 229 8.38 -19.50 4.21
N ILE A 230 7.59 -19.24 5.26
CA ILE A 230 6.92 -17.94 5.47
C ILE A 230 7.97 -16.88 5.79
N LEU A 231 8.85 -17.15 6.76
CA LEU A 231 9.91 -16.22 7.15
C LEU A 231 10.81 -15.86 5.95
N GLY A 232 11.22 -16.85 5.16
CA GLY A 232 12.05 -16.64 3.97
C GLY A 232 11.36 -15.76 2.93
N ALA A 233 10.07 -16.02 2.65
CA ALA A 233 9.31 -15.25 1.70
C ALA A 233 9.08 -13.79 2.15
N LEU A 234 8.72 -13.59 3.43
CA LEU A 234 8.52 -12.24 3.99
C LEU A 234 9.82 -11.45 4.13
N SER A 235 10.90 -12.08 4.60
CA SER A 235 12.19 -11.41 4.77
C SER A 235 12.80 -11.02 3.42
N LEU A 236 12.71 -11.89 2.41
CA LEU A 236 13.21 -11.61 1.08
C LEU A 236 12.50 -10.39 0.46
N ASP A 237 11.17 -10.35 0.60
CA ASP A 237 10.38 -9.22 0.14
C ASP A 237 10.65 -7.94 0.93
N MET A 238 10.70 -8.06 2.26
CA MET A 238 11.00 -6.93 3.13
C MET A 238 12.32 -6.26 2.75
N ILE A 239 13.38 -7.04 2.52
CA ILE A 239 14.68 -6.51 2.13
C ILE A 239 14.65 -5.93 0.71
N ALA A 240 13.95 -6.60 -0.23
CA ALA A 240 13.82 -6.13 -1.59
C ALA A 240 13.08 -4.79 -1.67
N VAL A 241 12.00 -4.63 -0.89
CA VAL A 241 11.22 -3.39 -0.84
C VAL A 241 11.96 -2.30 -0.05
N LEU A 242 12.64 -2.67 1.06
CA LEU A 242 13.44 -1.74 1.86
C LEU A 242 14.51 -1.05 1.00
N PHE A 243 15.27 -1.80 0.23
CA PHE A 243 16.31 -1.26 -0.64
C PHE A 243 15.80 -0.86 -2.02
N GLY A 244 14.69 -1.44 -2.50
CA GLY A 244 14.05 -1.09 -3.76
C GLY A 244 13.13 0.15 -3.70
N GLY A 245 13.23 0.98 -2.66
CA GLY A 245 12.38 2.14 -2.37
C GLY A 245 12.47 3.31 -3.37
N ALA A 246 12.95 3.07 -4.59
CA ALA A 246 13.10 4.05 -5.67
C ALA A 246 11.83 4.88 -5.94
N VAL A 247 10.65 4.33 -5.62
CA VAL A 247 9.34 4.98 -5.81
C VAL A 247 9.22 6.26 -4.98
N ALA A 248 9.85 6.34 -3.80
CA ALA A 248 9.87 7.54 -2.97
C ALA A 248 10.68 8.69 -3.60
N LEU A 249 11.64 8.37 -4.48
CA LEU A 249 12.49 9.36 -5.17
C LEU A 249 11.92 9.80 -6.53
N LEU A 250 10.75 9.30 -6.93
CA LEU A 250 10.12 9.67 -8.20
C LEU A 250 9.89 11.19 -8.39
N PRO A 251 9.56 12.01 -7.36
CA PRO A 251 9.51 13.46 -7.52
C PRO A 251 10.85 14.06 -7.98
N VAL A 252 11.97 13.55 -7.42
CA VAL A 252 13.33 13.96 -7.81
C VAL A 252 13.61 13.59 -9.27
N PHE A 253 13.34 12.33 -9.65
CA PHE A 253 13.52 11.89 -11.03
C PHE A 253 12.67 12.71 -12.00
N ALA A 254 11.41 12.96 -11.69
CA ALA A 254 10.50 13.69 -12.58
C ALA A 254 10.88 15.16 -12.76
N GLN A 255 11.36 15.83 -11.69
CA GLN A 255 11.72 17.25 -11.73
C GLN A 255 13.12 17.49 -12.26
N ASP A 256 14.12 16.76 -11.76
CA ASP A 256 15.53 17.13 -11.94
C ASP A 256 16.26 16.26 -12.99
N ILE A 257 15.90 14.97 -13.12
CA ILE A 257 16.61 14.02 -13.99
C ILE A 257 15.89 13.90 -15.34
N LEU A 258 14.62 13.49 -15.33
CA LEU A 258 13.83 13.27 -16.55
C LEU A 258 13.18 14.55 -17.07
N LYS A 259 12.99 15.55 -16.22
CA LYS A 259 12.41 16.87 -16.52
C LYS A 259 11.02 16.79 -17.20
N VAL A 260 10.19 15.87 -16.72
CA VAL A 260 8.86 15.55 -17.29
C VAL A 260 7.69 16.17 -16.52
N GLY A 261 7.97 16.95 -15.51
CA GLY A 261 6.97 17.64 -14.71
C GLY A 261 6.07 16.70 -13.89
N SER A 262 4.96 17.25 -13.38
CA SER A 262 4.03 16.51 -12.52
C SER A 262 3.21 15.47 -13.30
N GLU A 263 2.92 15.67 -14.55
CA GLU A 263 2.23 14.70 -15.40
C GLU A 263 3.07 13.42 -15.56
N GLY A 264 4.36 13.58 -15.93
CA GLY A 264 5.30 12.48 -16.00
C GLY A 264 5.47 11.78 -14.65
N PHE A 265 5.50 12.53 -13.55
CA PHE A 265 5.54 11.98 -12.19
C PHE A 265 4.34 11.07 -11.91
N GLY A 266 3.11 11.53 -12.21
CA GLY A 266 1.90 10.73 -12.02
C GLY A 266 1.92 9.42 -12.82
N LEU A 267 2.39 9.46 -14.07
CA LEU A 267 2.54 8.27 -14.91
C LEU A 267 3.61 7.30 -14.38
N LEU A 268 4.77 7.81 -13.97
CA LEU A 268 5.83 6.99 -13.36
C LEU A 268 5.34 6.31 -12.08
N ARG A 269 4.54 7.02 -11.25
CA ARG A 269 3.97 6.48 -10.02
C ARG A 269 2.90 5.41 -10.28
N ALA A 270 2.09 5.57 -11.32
CA ALA A 270 1.06 4.61 -11.70
C ALA A 270 1.62 3.34 -12.37
N ALA A 271 2.75 3.43 -13.05
CA ALA A 271 3.30 2.35 -13.86
C ALA A 271 3.50 1.02 -13.10
N PRO A 272 4.13 0.97 -11.90
CA PRO A 272 4.27 -0.26 -11.14
C PRO A 272 2.92 -0.86 -10.75
N ALA A 273 1.95 -0.03 -10.35
CA ALA A 273 0.64 -0.49 -9.93
C ALA A 273 -0.16 -1.11 -11.09
N VAL A 274 -0.03 -0.56 -12.30
CA VAL A 274 -0.60 -1.15 -13.53
C VAL A 274 0.06 -2.49 -13.83
N GLY A 275 1.39 -2.60 -13.73
CA GLY A 275 2.12 -3.83 -13.94
C GLY A 275 1.69 -4.94 -12.97
N ALA A 276 1.61 -4.64 -11.67
CA ALA A 276 1.15 -5.56 -10.64
C ALA A 276 -0.30 -6.01 -10.88
N PHE A 277 -1.18 -5.08 -11.25
CA PHE A 277 -2.59 -5.39 -11.56
C PHE A 277 -2.73 -6.36 -12.73
N ILE A 278 -2.00 -6.12 -13.83
CA ILE A 278 -2.01 -7.02 -15.00
C ILE A 278 -1.50 -8.41 -14.60
N THR A 279 -0.45 -8.48 -13.79
CA THR A 279 0.06 -9.76 -13.28
C THR A 279 -0.97 -10.52 -12.46
N MET A 280 -1.69 -9.83 -11.56
CA MET A 280 -2.76 -10.45 -10.78
C MET A 280 -3.87 -11.02 -11.67
N LEU A 281 -4.24 -10.30 -12.74
CA LEU A 281 -5.22 -10.81 -13.71
C LEU A 281 -4.70 -12.06 -14.44
N ILE A 282 -3.46 -12.05 -14.92
CA ILE A 282 -2.87 -13.20 -15.63
C ILE A 282 -2.76 -14.41 -14.70
N THR A 283 -2.30 -14.20 -13.46
CA THR A 283 -2.11 -15.29 -12.49
C THR A 283 -3.42 -15.88 -11.97
N ALA A 284 -4.53 -15.17 -12.08
CA ALA A 284 -5.86 -15.72 -11.81
C ALA A 284 -6.25 -16.83 -12.82
N TYR A 285 -5.74 -16.76 -14.05
CA TYR A 285 -5.96 -17.79 -15.08
C TYR A 285 -4.82 -18.83 -15.13
N ILE A 286 -3.58 -18.42 -14.82
CA ILE A 286 -2.39 -19.26 -14.88
C ILE A 286 -1.74 -19.29 -13.50
N PRO A 287 -2.15 -20.22 -12.61
CA PRO A 287 -1.62 -20.29 -11.24
C PRO A 287 -0.10 -20.56 -11.21
N ILE A 288 0.59 -19.84 -10.32
CA ILE A 288 2.04 -19.98 -10.13
C ILE A 288 2.30 -20.86 -8.89
N SER A 289 2.05 -22.18 -9.00
CA SER A 289 2.25 -23.12 -7.89
C SER A 289 3.53 -23.95 -8.02
N LYS A 290 3.89 -24.36 -9.22
CA LYS A 290 5.08 -25.18 -9.51
C LYS A 290 6.37 -24.35 -9.43
N ASN A 291 7.38 -24.91 -8.74
CA ASN A 291 8.68 -24.26 -8.53
C ASN A 291 8.55 -22.83 -7.94
N ALA A 292 7.64 -22.65 -7.00
CA ALA A 292 7.28 -21.34 -6.47
C ALA A 292 8.48 -20.60 -5.87
N GLY A 293 9.40 -21.29 -5.18
CA GLY A 293 10.60 -20.70 -4.60
C GLY A 293 11.55 -20.12 -5.65
N LEU A 294 11.81 -20.86 -6.74
CA LEU A 294 12.67 -20.40 -7.83
C LEU A 294 12.03 -19.21 -8.59
N LYS A 295 10.72 -19.28 -8.83
CA LYS A 295 9.96 -18.18 -9.48
C LYS A 295 9.94 -16.92 -8.63
N LEU A 296 9.83 -17.05 -7.30
CA LEU A 296 9.90 -15.92 -6.39
C LEU A 296 11.28 -15.27 -6.42
N LEU A 297 12.36 -16.06 -6.38
CA LEU A 297 13.73 -15.54 -6.51
C LEU A 297 13.93 -14.85 -7.86
N ALA A 298 13.48 -15.44 -8.97
CA ALA A 298 13.57 -14.86 -10.30
C ALA A 298 12.78 -13.54 -10.41
N ALA A 299 11.58 -13.48 -9.83
CA ALA A 299 10.76 -12.27 -9.81
C ALA A 299 11.46 -11.12 -9.07
N ILE A 300 11.99 -11.38 -7.87
CA ILE A 300 12.67 -10.35 -7.07
C ILE A 300 14.03 -9.97 -7.72
N PHE A 301 14.72 -10.91 -8.35
CA PHE A 301 15.91 -10.60 -9.15
C PHE A 301 15.56 -9.63 -10.29
N SER A 302 14.53 -9.95 -11.07
CA SER A 302 14.07 -9.10 -12.16
C SER A 302 13.59 -7.72 -11.68
N PHE A 303 12.94 -7.65 -10.50
CA PHE A 303 12.60 -6.41 -9.84
C PHE A 303 13.86 -5.55 -9.60
N GLY A 304 14.90 -6.12 -8.98
CA GLY A 304 16.17 -5.42 -8.75
C GLY A 304 16.81 -4.90 -10.02
N VAL A 305 16.80 -5.70 -11.12
CA VAL A 305 17.28 -5.26 -12.44
C VAL A 305 16.47 -4.09 -12.97
N CYS A 306 15.13 -4.15 -12.86
CA CYS A 306 14.25 -3.05 -13.29
C CYS A 306 14.55 -1.75 -12.52
N ILE A 307 14.80 -1.83 -11.20
CA ILE A 307 15.17 -0.68 -10.37
C ILE A 307 16.51 -0.08 -10.81
N ILE A 308 17.51 -0.91 -11.14
CA ILE A 308 18.80 -0.43 -11.64
C ILE A 308 18.62 0.25 -13.02
N VAL A 309 17.87 -0.36 -13.93
CA VAL A 309 17.58 0.22 -15.25
C VAL A 309 16.88 1.56 -15.11
N PHE A 310 15.89 1.65 -14.22
CA PHE A 310 15.20 2.91 -13.88
C PHE A 310 16.20 3.94 -13.36
N GLY A 311 17.04 3.59 -12.38
CA GLY A 311 18.01 4.49 -11.76
C GLY A 311 19.02 5.07 -12.72
N LEU A 312 19.48 4.28 -13.71
CA LEU A 312 20.44 4.69 -14.72
C LEU A 312 19.82 5.43 -15.92
N SER A 313 18.49 5.35 -16.06
CA SER A 313 17.78 5.93 -17.20
C SER A 313 17.61 7.43 -17.07
N SER A 314 17.95 8.15 -18.13
CA SER A 314 17.62 9.57 -18.34
C SER A 314 16.49 9.77 -19.36
N VAL A 315 15.89 8.67 -19.87
CA VAL A 315 14.81 8.69 -20.88
C VAL A 315 13.50 8.27 -20.24
N PHE A 316 12.50 9.13 -20.35
CA PHE A 316 11.17 8.91 -19.72
C PHE A 316 10.56 7.54 -20.06
N TRP A 317 10.55 7.16 -21.35
CA TRP A 317 9.92 5.91 -21.78
C TRP A 317 10.64 4.66 -21.26
N ILE A 318 11.97 4.70 -21.16
CA ILE A 318 12.75 3.59 -20.57
C ILE A 318 12.42 3.49 -19.08
N SER A 319 12.40 4.62 -18.37
CA SER A 319 12.04 4.70 -16.96
C SER A 319 10.62 4.18 -16.70
N LEU A 320 9.66 4.57 -17.54
CA LEU A 320 8.25 4.14 -17.44
C LEU A 320 8.13 2.62 -17.64
N VAL A 321 8.78 2.07 -18.66
CA VAL A 321 8.79 0.64 -18.96
C VAL A 321 9.48 -0.15 -17.86
N ALA A 322 10.61 0.33 -17.35
CA ALA A 322 11.32 -0.29 -16.24
C ALA A 322 10.44 -0.36 -14.98
N LEU A 323 9.79 0.73 -14.63
CA LEU A 323 8.86 0.78 -13.49
C LEU A 323 7.61 -0.09 -13.72
N PHE A 324 7.07 -0.15 -14.93
CA PHE A 324 5.98 -1.07 -15.26
C PHE A 324 6.39 -2.53 -15.02
N PHE A 325 7.55 -2.95 -15.54
CA PHE A 325 8.04 -4.31 -15.32
C PHE A 325 8.47 -4.58 -13.88
N SER A 326 8.92 -3.58 -13.12
CA SER A 326 9.12 -3.74 -11.68
C SER A 326 7.81 -4.11 -10.98
N GLY A 327 6.70 -3.47 -11.38
CA GLY A 327 5.37 -3.82 -10.87
C GLY A 327 4.90 -5.21 -11.31
N VAL A 328 5.17 -5.62 -12.56
CA VAL A 328 4.87 -6.99 -13.04
C VAL A 328 5.57 -8.02 -12.16
N THR A 329 6.83 -7.84 -11.89
CA THR A 329 7.65 -8.78 -11.10
C THR A 329 7.27 -8.77 -9.62
N ASP A 330 6.94 -7.61 -9.05
CA ASP A 330 6.41 -7.50 -7.69
C ASP A 330 5.04 -8.18 -7.58
N GLY A 331 4.17 -8.04 -8.58
CA GLY A 331 2.89 -8.76 -8.66
C GLY A 331 3.07 -10.28 -8.61
N VAL A 332 4.06 -10.84 -9.33
CA VAL A 332 4.41 -12.27 -9.23
C VAL A 332 4.85 -12.64 -7.81
N SER A 333 5.73 -11.82 -7.22
CA SER A 333 6.20 -12.00 -5.84
C SER A 333 5.03 -12.00 -4.85
N MET A 334 4.12 -11.03 -4.98
CA MET A 334 2.95 -10.89 -4.11
C MET A 334 2.04 -12.12 -4.17
N VAL A 335 1.73 -12.62 -5.38
CA VAL A 335 0.87 -13.79 -5.55
C VAL A 335 1.51 -15.04 -4.93
N ILE A 336 2.80 -15.28 -5.16
CA ILE A 336 3.49 -16.43 -4.58
C ILE A 336 3.53 -16.33 -3.06
N ARG A 337 3.86 -15.16 -2.49
CA ARG A 337 3.88 -14.93 -1.04
C ARG A 337 2.51 -15.17 -0.40
N GLN A 338 1.45 -14.63 -0.99
CA GLN A 338 0.09 -14.85 -0.49
C GLN A 338 -0.30 -16.34 -0.52
N THR A 339 0.11 -17.06 -1.57
CA THR A 339 -0.13 -18.51 -1.67
C THR A 339 0.64 -19.28 -0.60
N ILE A 340 1.93 -18.94 -0.36
CA ILE A 340 2.72 -19.54 0.73
C ILE A 340 2.05 -19.29 2.09
N LEU A 341 1.62 -18.06 2.35
CA LEU A 341 0.95 -17.69 3.60
C LEU A 341 -0.34 -18.49 3.79
N GLN A 342 -1.17 -18.62 2.76
CA GLN A 342 -2.44 -19.33 2.83
C GLN A 342 -2.25 -20.84 3.06
N LEU A 343 -1.34 -21.49 2.32
CA LEU A 343 -1.12 -22.93 2.39
C LEU A 343 -0.37 -23.39 3.65
N LYS A 344 0.58 -22.55 4.12
CA LYS A 344 1.42 -22.93 5.28
C LYS A 344 0.87 -22.45 6.62
N THR A 345 -0.26 -21.74 6.64
CA THR A 345 -0.87 -21.21 7.86
C THR A 345 -2.14 -21.97 8.21
N PRO A 346 -2.22 -22.61 9.41
CA PRO A 346 -3.45 -23.23 9.90
C PRO A 346 -4.59 -22.20 10.02
N ASP A 347 -5.84 -22.64 9.83
CA ASP A 347 -7.02 -21.76 9.79
C ASP A 347 -7.16 -20.86 11.02
N HIS A 348 -6.91 -21.40 12.22
CA HIS A 348 -6.98 -20.65 13.49
C HIS A 348 -5.88 -19.60 13.66
N MET A 349 -4.82 -19.62 12.83
CA MET A 349 -3.70 -18.65 12.85
C MET A 349 -3.74 -17.65 11.69
N ARG A 350 -4.62 -17.84 10.69
CA ARG A 350 -4.63 -17.01 9.46
C ARG A 350 -4.73 -15.52 9.75
N GLY A 351 -5.60 -15.10 10.66
CA GLY A 351 -5.74 -13.68 11.02
C GLY A 351 -4.48 -13.10 11.65
N ARG A 352 -3.85 -13.87 12.59
CA ARG A 352 -2.61 -13.45 13.28
C ARG A 352 -1.44 -13.32 12.30
N VAL A 353 -1.26 -14.31 11.42
CA VAL A 353 -0.19 -14.30 10.40
C VAL A 353 -0.43 -13.21 9.35
N SER A 354 -1.69 -12.96 8.94
CA SER A 354 -2.04 -11.87 8.04
C SER A 354 -1.72 -10.49 8.63
N SER A 355 -1.98 -10.29 9.93
CA SER A 355 -1.61 -9.04 10.63
C SER A 355 -0.09 -8.83 10.63
N VAL A 356 0.69 -9.89 10.92
CA VAL A 356 2.15 -9.84 10.87
C VAL A 356 2.63 -9.52 9.46
N ASN A 357 2.08 -10.16 8.42
CA ASN A 357 2.41 -9.86 7.03
C ASN A 357 2.13 -8.38 6.67
N SER A 358 0.99 -7.85 7.09
CA SER A 358 0.65 -6.44 6.84
C SER A 358 1.61 -5.47 7.52
N MET A 359 2.09 -5.83 8.73
CA MET A 359 3.13 -5.07 9.43
C MET A 359 4.46 -5.11 8.68
N PHE A 360 4.90 -6.28 8.21
CA PHE A 360 6.14 -6.43 7.43
C PHE A 360 6.07 -5.60 6.14
N VAL A 361 5.01 -5.75 5.35
CA VAL A 361 4.83 -5.02 4.08
C VAL A 361 4.72 -3.51 4.30
N GLY A 362 3.91 -3.07 5.26
CA GLY A 362 3.73 -1.64 5.55
C GLY A 362 5.04 -1.00 6.04
N SER A 363 5.73 -1.67 6.99
CA SER A 363 6.99 -1.14 7.53
C SER A 363 8.09 -1.09 6.47
N SER A 364 8.21 -2.11 5.59
CA SER A 364 9.26 -2.13 4.57
C SER A 364 9.08 -1.04 3.52
N ASN A 365 7.85 -0.72 3.11
CA ASN A 365 7.59 0.37 2.18
C ASN A 365 8.04 1.72 2.72
N GLU A 366 7.61 2.07 3.94
CA GLU A 366 7.88 3.39 4.51
C GLU A 366 9.33 3.53 5.02
N LEU A 367 9.88 2.46 5.62
CA LEU A 367 11.30 2.45 5.98
C LEU A 367 12.19 2.48 4.73
N GLY A 368 11.76 1.85 3.63
CA GLY A 368 12.45 1.93 2.34
C GLY A 368 12.40 3.34 1.75
N ALA A 369 11.27 4.05 1.89
CA ALA A 369 11.18 5.45 1.49
C ALA A 369 12.16 6.33 2.30
N PHE A 370 12.26 6.10 3.62
CA PHE A 370 13.20 6.81 4.46
C PHE A 370 14.67 6.47 4.12
N GLU A 371 14.98 5.18 3.98
CA GLU A 371 16.31 4.70 3.58
C GLU A 371 16.74 5.33 2.24
N SER A 372 15.86 5.31 1.24
CA SER A 372 16.10 5.91 -0.07
C SER A 372 16.31 7.43 0.02
N GLY A 373 15.57 8.13 0.88
CA GLY A 373 15.78 9.56 1.13
C GLY A 373 17.14 9.86 1.75
N VAL A 374 17.55 9.08 2.75
CA VAL A 374 18.86 9.21 3.42
C VAL A 374 20.00 8.90 2.44
N THR A 375 19.95 7.79 1.74
CA THR A 375 20.98 7.37 0.79
C THR A 375 21.08 8.33 -0.38
N ALA A 376 19.95 8.85 -0.89
CA ALA A 376 19.94 9.86 -1.93
C ALA A 376 20.60 11.18 -1.48
N LYS A 377 20.40 11.59 -0.23
CA LYS A 377 21.06 12.76 0.33
C LYS A 377 22.59 12.58 0.47
N LEU A 378 23.04 11.36 0.84
CA LEU A 378 24.44 11.07 1.10
C LEU A 378 25.25 10.82 -0.19
N MET A 379 24.70 10.08 -1.15
CA MET A 379 25.45 9.62 -2.33
C MET A 379 24.86 10.07 -3.67
N GLY A 380 23.77 10.86 -3.62
CA GLY A 380 23.03 11.32 -4.80
C GLY A 380 21.94 10.35 -5.24
N THR A 381 20.89 10.87 -5.88
CA THR A 381 19.65 10.14 -6.18
C THR A 381 19.85 8.93 -7.08
N VAL A 382 20.59 9.09 -8.18
CA VAL A 382 20.88 7.98 -9.13
C VAL A 382 21.65 6.87 -8.44
N THR A 383 22.72 7.22 -7.72
CA THR A 383 23.57 6.27 -7.00
C THR A 383 22.76 5.51 -5.93
N ALA A 384 21.88 6.19 -5.21
CA ALA A 384 21.02 5.58 -4.19
C ALA A 384 20.08 4.52 -4.78
N VAL A 385 19.44 4.83 -5.91
CA VAL A 385 18.55 3.87 -6.60
C VAL A 385 19.31 2.66 -7.15
N VAL A 386 20.48 2.89 -7.76
CA VAL A 386 21.35 1.80 -8.25
C VAL A 386 21.87 0.95 -7.09
N PHE A 387 22.26 1.57 -5.99
CA PHE A 387 22.65 0.89 -4.76
C PHE A 387 21.52 0.00 -4.23
N GLY A 388 20.30 0.53 -4.13
CA GLY A 388 19.13 -0.21 -3.66
C GLY A 388 18.81 -1.43 -4.55
N GLY A 389 18.79 -1.25 -5.87
CA GLY A 389 18.63 -2.35 -6.82
C GLY A 389 19.73 -3.41 -6.69
N THR A 390 21.00 -2.97 -6.51
CA THR A 390 22.15 -3.87 -6.32
C THR A 390 22.02 -4.67 -5.01
N MET A 391 21.63 -4.04 -3.91
CA MET A 391 21.37 -4.72 -2.63
C MET A 391 20.26 -5.76 -2.76
N THR A 392 19.22 -5.45 -3.52
CA THR A 392 18.16 -6.41 -3.85
C THR A 392 18.73 -7.63 -4.59
N LEU A 393 19.57 -7.43 -5.62
CA LEU A 393 20.22 -8.53 -6.35
C LEU A 393 21.12 -9.38 -5.43
N ILE A 394 21.97 -8.74 -4.61
CA ILE A 394 22.83 -9.43 -3.66
C ILE A 394 21.99 -10.29 -2.69
N THR A 395 20.90 -9.75 -2.17
CA THR A 395 20.00 -10.45 -1.25
C THR A 395 19.40 -11.70 -1.91
N VAL A 396 18.94 -11.58 -3.15
CA VAL A 396 18.34 -12.71 -3.89
C VAL A 396 19.39 -13.79 -4.17
N ILE A 397 20.57 -13.42 -4.64
CA ILE A 397 21.66 -14.35 -4.94
C ILE A 397 22.08 -15.07 -3.66
N THR A 398 22.30 -14.32 -2.58
CA THR A 398 22.68 -14.88 -1.28
C THR A 398 21.61 -15.85 -0.75
N THR A 399 20.33 -15.47 -0.81
CA THR A 399 19.22 -16.32 -0.38
C THR A 399 19.14 -17.59 -1.24
N GLY A 400 19.33 -17.46 -2.57
CA GLY A 400 19.32 -18.60 -3.49
C GLY A 400 20.45 -19.60 -3.23
N ILE A 401 21.62 -19.13 -2.77
CA ILE A 401 22.77 -19.98 -2.42
C ILE A 401 22.61 -20.59 -1.03
N VAL A 402 22.29 -19.76 -0.02
CA VAL A 402 22.26 -20.16 1.40
C VAL A 402 21.05 -21.01 1.75
N SER A 403 19.92 -20.86 1.03
CA SER A 403 18.67 -21.57 1.33
C SER A 403 18.20 -22.50 0.19
N PRO A 404 18.84 -23.68 -0.01
CA PRO A 404 18.40 -24.62 -1.04
C PRO A 404 16.99 -25.14 -0.82
N THR A 405 16.54 -25.24 0.41
CA THR A 405 15.18 -25.65 0.80
C THR A 405 14.14 -24.63 0.28
N PHE A 406 14.43 -23.33 0.37
CA PHE A 406 13.57 -22.30 -0.15
C PHE A 406 13.55 -22.30 -1.68
N ARG A 407 14.71 -22.46 -2.32
CA ARG A 407 14.82 -22.54 -3.78
C ARG A 407 14.02 -23.71 -4.37
N LYS A 408 13.95 -24.85 -3.66
CA LYS A 408 13.21 -26.06 -4.06
C LYS A 408 11.75 -26.05 -3.62
N LEU A 409 11.25 -24.94 -3.06
CA LEU A 409 9.86 -24.85 -2.59
C LEU A 409 8.90 -25.03 -3.77
N ASP A 410 8.06 -26.06 -3.68
CA ASP A 410 6.99 -26.35 -4.63
C ASP A 410 5.66 -26.42 -3.90
N LEU A 411 4.70 -25.62 -4.33
CA LEU A 411 3.38 -25.51 -3.70
C LEU A 411 2.35 -26.44 -4.34
N GLU A 412 2.69 -27.13 -5.45
CA GLU A 412 1.77 -28.03 -6.14
C GLU A 412 1.46 -29.28 -5.27
N GLN A 413 2.45 -29.78 -4.53
CA GLN A 413 2.25 -30.89 -3.61
C GLN A 413 1.35 -30.51 -2.44
N ASP A 414 1.51 -29.31 -1.89
CA ASP A 414 0.67 -28.81 -0.80
C ASP A 414 -0.79 -28.65 -1.26
N LEU A 415 -1.03 -28.13 -2.48
CA LEU A 415 -2.37 -28.01 -3.07
C LEU A 415 -3.06 -29.37 -3.23
N LYS A 416 -2.36 -30.38 -3.77
CA LYS A 416 -2.88 -31.75 -3.91
C LYS A 416 -3.25 -32.40 -2.58
N THR A 417 -2.46 -32.13 -1.53
CA THR A 417 -2.73 -32.66 -0.18
C THR A 417 -3.99 -32.03 0.42
N HIS A 418 -4.25 -30.75 0.19
CA HIS A 418 -5.48 -30.09 0.63
C HIS A 418 -6.71 -30.56 -0.12
N GLU A 419 -6.63 -30.80 -1.45
CA GLU A 419 -7.74 -31.33 -2.26
C GLU A 419 -8.14 -32.76 -1.84
N THR A 420 -7.23 -33.56 -1.29
CA THR A 420 -7.52 -34.92 -0.80
C THR A 420 -8.11 -34.96 0.61
N GLN A 421 -8.11 -33.84 1.34
CA GLN A 421 -8.67 -33.72 2.69
C GLN A 421 -10.07 -33.08 2.74
N GLU A 422 -10.54 -32.49 1.62
CA GLU A 422 -11.93 -32.04 1.38
C GLU A 422 -12.76 -33.12 0.69
#